data_ad707b48f968c2517815386faaadb243
#
_entry.id   ad707b48f968c2517815386faaadb243
#
_cell.length_a   1.000
_cell.length_b   1.000
_cell.length_c   1.000
_cell.angle_alpha   90.00
_cell.angle_beta   90.00
_cell.angle_gamma   90.00
#
_symmetry.space_group_name_H-M   'P 1'
#
loop_
_entity.id
_entity.type
_entity.pdbx_description
1 polymer ?
#
loop_
_entity_poly.entity_id
_entity_poly.type
_entity_poly.pdbx_seq_one_letter_code
_entity_poly.pdbx_strand_id
1 'polypeptide(L)'
;MLHIVNKSPLERPSLDACLRIAEPGAILLIEDAVYAAARGSAAAARLAEAGKRHKVYVLLPDAEARAIADRLIEGVATVDYGGFVDLVAEHRNCQSWL
;
A
#
# COMPACT_ATOMS: atom_id res chain seq x y z
N MET A 1 11.63 -1.42 -7.88
CA MET A 1 11.69 -0.66 -6.63
C MET A 1 10.47 -0.94 -5.77
N LEU A 2 10.65 -1.02 -4.48
CA LEU A 2 9.55 -1.13 -3.51
C LEU A 2 9.23 0.26 -2.96
N HIS A 3 7.99 0.68 -3.09
CA HIS A 3 7.51 1.95 -2.51
C HIS A 3 6.72 1.65 -1.25
N ILE A 4 7.12 2.26 -0.14
CA ILE A 4 6.47 2.05 1.16
C ILE A 4 5.75 3.34 1.54
N VAL A 5 4.44 3.25 1.75
CA VAL A 5 3.59 4.40 2.10
C VAL A 5 3.01 4.15 3.49
N ASN A 6 3.19 5.11 4.40
CA ASN A 6 2.77 4.95 5.79
C ASN A 6 1.71 5.96 6.26
N LYS A 7 1.37 6.95 5.45
CA LYS A 7 0.40 7.98 5.86
C LYS A 7 -0.92 7.82 5.15
N SER A 8 -2.00 8.05 5.89
CA SER A 8 -3.34 8.07 5.30
C SER A 8 -3.42 9.14 4.21
N PRO A 9 -4.08 8.84 3.08
CA PRO A 9 -4.30 9.85 2.03
C PRO A 9 -5.14 11.04 2.51
N LEU A 10 -5.83 10.91 3.64
CA LEU A 10 -6.56 12.02 4.25
C LEU A 10 -5.64 12.99 4.98
N GLU A 11 -4.48 12.54 5.42
CA GLU A 11 -3.51 13.35 6.16
C GLU A 11 -2.42 13.94 5.27
N ARG A 12 -1.96 13.17 4.28
CA ARG A 12 -0.82 13.51 3.45
C ARG A 12 -1.07 13.11 2.01
N PRO A 13 -0.57 13.87 1.04
CA PRO A 13 -0.68 13.51 -0.38
C PRO A 13 0.36 12.47 -0.81
N SER A 14 1.03 11.80 0.13
CA SER A 14 2.15 10.90 -0.17
C SER A 14 1.73 9.76 -1.10
N LEU A 15 0.56 9.14 -0.88
CA LEU A 15 0.10 8.08 -1.76
C LEU A 15 -0.15 8.59 -3.18
N ASP A 16 -0.85 9.72 -3.32
CA ASP A 16 -1.11 10.29 -4.65
C ASP A 16 0.19 10.65 -5.36
N ALA A 17 1.16 11.22 -4.64
CA ALA A 17 2.47 11.53 -5.21
C ALA A 17 3.19 10.26 -5.65
N CYS A 18 3.16 9.22 -4.83
CA CYS A 18 3.74 7.91 -5.17
C CYS A 18 3.10 7.35 -6.45
N LEU A 19 1.77 7.34 -6.52
CA LEU A 19 1.06 6.78 -7.68
C LEU A 19 1.33 7.54 -8.97
N ARG A 20 1.60 8.86 -8.89
CA ARG A 20 1.87 9.67 -10.07
C ARG A 20 3.27 9.49 -10.63
N ILE A 21 4.26 9.34 -9.76
CA ILE A 21 5.66 9.40 -10.18
C ILE A 21 6.40 8.08 -10.06
N ALA A 22 5.85 7.10 -9.33
CA ALA A 22 6.49 5.81 -9.17
C ALA A 22 6.51 5.07 -10.50
N GLU A 23 7.66 4.50 -10.83
CA GLU A 23 7.75 3.56 -11.95
C GLU A 23 7.08 2.25 -11.56
N PRO A 24 6.61 1.44 -12.54
CA PRO A 24 5.98 0.16 -12.24
C PRO A 24 6.85 -0.70 -11.33
N GLY A 25 6.25 -1.29 -10.30
CA GLY A 25 6.94 -2.10 -9.30
C GLY A 25 5.99 -2.54 -8.21
N ALA A 26 6.43 -2.49 -6.95
CA ALA A 26 5.62 -2.89 -5.81
C ALA A 26 5.34 -1.68 -4.91
N ILE A 27 4.14 -1.65 -4.37
CA ILE A 27 3.71 -0.65 -3.38
C ILE A 27 3.27 -1.40 -2.14
N LEU A 28 3.80 -1.04 -0.99
CA LEU A 28 3.40 -1.61 0.30
C LEU A 28 2.80 -0.52 1.17
N LEU A 29 1.55 -0.74 1.58
CA LEU A 29 0.84 0.16 2.49
C LEU A 29 0.99 -0.35 3.91
N ILE A 30 1.49 0.52 4.79
CA ILE A 30 1.66 0.21 6.20
C ILE A 30 1.02 1.31 7.05
N GLU A 31 0.84 1.05 8.32
CA GLU A 31 0.27 2.01 9.27
C GLU A 31 -1.04 2.59 8.70
N ASP A 32 -1.25 3.89 8.80
CA ASP A 32 -2.50 4.52 8.38
C ASP A 32 -2.72 4.50 6.86
N ALA A 33 -1.69 4.24 6.07
CA ALA A 33 -1.86 4.12 4.63
C ALA A 33 -2.76 2.93 4.25
N VAL A 34 -2.89 1.92 5.11
CA VAL A 34 -3.75 0.76 4.82
C VAL A 34 -5.21 1.14 4.61
N TYR A 35 -5.66 2.27 5.19
CA TYR A 35 -7.03 2.76 4.97
C TYR A 35 -7.35 3.02 3.50
N ALA A 36 -6.34 3.33 2.68
CA ALA A 36 -6.55 3.55 1.25
C ALA A 36 -7.08 2.30 0.54
N ALA A 37 -6.75 1.11 1.05
CA ALA A 37 -7.17 -0.15 0.46
C ALA A 37 -8.54 -0.63 0.98
N ALA A 38 -9.17 0.09 1.89
CA ALA A 38 -10.49 -0.27 2.39
C ALA A 38 -11.55 0.01 1.33
N ARG A 39 -12.47 -0.93 1.13
CA ARG A 39 -13.59 -0.74 0.20
C ARG A 39 -14.41 0.47 0.63
N GLY A 40 -14.72 1.32 -0.35
CA GLY A 40 -15.47 2.54 -0.11
C GLY A 40 -14.65 3.73 0.34
N SER A 41 -13.33 3.59 0.51
CA SER A 41 -12.48 4.74 0.80
C SER A 41 -12.35 5.64 -0.43
N ALA A 42 -12.05 6.91 -0.20
CA ALA A 42 -11.87 7.87 -1.30
C ALA A 42 -10.68 7.50 -2.21
N ALA A 43 -9.68 6.84 -1.67
CA ALA A 43 -8.50 6.45 -2.43
C ALA A 43 -8.63 5.08 -3.12
N ALA A 44 -9.66 4.31 -2.80
CA ALA A 44 -9.78 2.92 -3.27
C ALA A 44 -9.77 2.81 -4.79
N ALA A 45 -10.48 3.70 -5.49
CA ALA A 45 -10.54 3.67 -6.95
C ALA A 45 -9.17 3.96 -7.57
N ARG A 46 -8.43 4.93 -7.03
CA ARG A 46 -7.09 5.25 -7.50
C ARG A 46 -6.13 4.09 -7.26
N LEU A 47 -6.27 3.44 -6.12
CA LEU A 47 -5.42 2.30 -5.77
C LEU A 47 -5.71 1.10 -6.67
N ALA A 48 -6.99 0.85 -6.97
CA ALA A 48 -7.39 -0.20 -7.90
C ALA A 48 -6.82 0.05 -9.29
N GLU A 49 -6.84 1.30 -9.75
CA GLU A 49 -6.25 1.67 -11.03
C GLU A 49 -4.73 1.48 -11.02
N ALA A 50 -4.07 1.82 -9.90
CA ALA A 50 -2.64 1.62 -9.75
C ALA A 50 -2.25 0.13 -9.80
N GLY A 51 -3.16 -0.75 -9.38
CA GLY A 51 -2.95 -2.20 -9.43
C GLY A 51 -2.74 -2.76 -10.83
N LYS A 52 -3.05 -1.99 -11.87
CA LYS A 52 -2.78 -2.37 -13.26
C LYS A 52 -1.30 -2.20 -13.63
N ARG A 53 -0.57 -1.36 -12.89
CA ARG A 53 0.84 -1.05 -13.16
C ARG A 53 1.76 -1.53 -12.06
N HIS A 54 1.25 -1.63 -10.83
CA HIS A 54 2.02 -1.97 -9.64
C HIS A 54 1.42 -3.17 -8.96
N LYS A 55 2.23 -3.95 -8.29
CA LYS A 55 1.72 -4.94 -7.36
C LYS A 55 1.53 -4.25 -6.01
N VAL A 56 0.30 -4.27 -5.50
CA VAL A 56 -0.06 -3.56 -4.28
C VAL A 56 -0.20 -4.56 -3.13
N TYR A 57 0.50 -4.27 -2.05
CA TYR A 57 0.48 -5.07 -0.81
C TYR A 57 -0.02 -4.24 0.34
N VAL A 58 -0.65 -4.90 1.30
CA VAL A 58 -1.11 -4.31 2.54
C VAL A 58 -0.52 -5.10 3.70
N LEU A 59 0.07 -4.41 4.66
CA LEU A 59 0.59 -5.07 5.87
C LEU A 59 -0.59 -5.51 6.73
N LEU A 60 -0.81 -6.82 6.82
CA LEU A 60 -2.00 -7.38 7.46
C LEU A 60 -2.15 -6.99 8.93
N PRO A 61 -1.09 -7.06 9.78
CA PRO A 61 -1.24 -6.64 11.17
C PRO A 61 -1.76 -5.20 11.32
N ASP A 62 -1.36 -4.29 10.43
CA ASP A 62 -1.82 -2.91 10.48
C ASP A 62 -3.28 -2.78 10.05
N ALA A 63 -3.70 -3.57 9.05
CA ALA A 63 -5.10 -3.61 8.63
C ALA A 63 -5.99 -4.22 9.73
N GLU A 64 -5.50 -5.26 10.40
CA GLU A 64 -6.22 -5.88 11.52
C GLU A 64 -6.37 -4.91 12.70
N ALA A 65 -5.31 -4.19 13.03
CA ALA A 65 -5.34 -3.21 14.12
C ALA A 65 -6.36 -2.10 13.85
N ARG A 66 -6.65 -1.82 12.59
CA ARG A 66 -7.59 -0.77 12.18
C ARG A 66 -8.96 -1.31 11.76
N ALA A 67 -9.20 -2.61 12.00
CA ALA A 67 -10.46 -3.30 11.73
C ALA A 67 -10.92 -3.21 10.27
N ILE A 68 -9.99 -3.20 9.32
CA ILE A 68 -10.32 -3.16 7.89
C ILE A 68 -9.84 -4.38 7.11
N ALA A 69 -9.22 -5.35 7.78
CA ALA A 69 -8.66 -6.53 7.10
C ALA A 69 -9.71 -7.33 6.31
N ASP A 70 -10.96 -7.29 6.74
CA ASP A 70 -12.07 -7.98 6.09
C ASP A 70 -12.77 -7.13 5.01
N ARG A 71 -12.30 -5.91 4.79
CA ARG A 71 -12.92 -4.98 3.85
C ARG A 71 -11.94 -4.41 2.82
N LEU A 72 -10.89 -5.15 2.52
CA LEU A 72 -9.92 -4.72 1.53
C LEU A 72 -10.47 -4.87 0.12
N ILE A 73 -10.05 -3.95 -0.78
CA ILE A 73 -10.43 -4.05 -2.19
C ILE A 73 -9.79 -5.27 -2.83
N GLU A 74 -10.36 -5.72 -3.94
CA GLU A 74 -9.76 -6.79 -4.72
C GLU A 74 -8.47 -6.32 -5.36
N GLY A 75 -7.58 -7.26 -5.61
CA GLY A 75 -6.33 -6.98 -6.31
C GLY A 75 -5.17 -6.60 -5.40
N VAL A 76 -5.41 -6.39 -4.10
CA VAL A 76 -4.31 -6.19 -3.15
C VAL A 76 -3.98 -7.52 -2.49
N ALA A 77 -2.69 -7.75 -2.24
CA ALA A 77 -2.23 -8.90 -1.49
C ALA A 77 -1.90 -8.46 -0.06
N THR A 78 -2.14 -9.34 0.91
CA THR A 78 -1.75 -9.05 2.29
C THR A 78 -0.43 -9.74 2.61
N VAL A 79 0.38 -9.09 3.44
CA VAL A 79 1.63 -9.68 3.94
C VAL A 79 1.71 -9.46 5.45
N ASP A 80 2.34 -10.40 6.13
CA ASP A 80 2.71 -10.23 7.53
C ASP A 80 4.10 -9.58 7.64
N TYR A 81 4.64 -9.48 8.84
CA TYR A 81 5.97 -8.89 9.02
C TYR A 81 7.06 -9.69 8.29
N GLY A 82 6.94 -11.01 8.25
CA GLY A 82 7.87 -11.85 7.50
C GLY A 82 7.80 -11.55 6.01
N GLY A 83 6.59 -11.41 5.48
CA GLY A 83 6.40 -11.02 4.08
C GLY A 83 6.93 -9.62 3.78
N PHE A 84 6.81 -8.70 4.72
CA PHE A 84 7.41 -7.37 4.60
C PHE A 84 8.93 -7.48 4.43
N VAL A 85 9.57 -8.24 5.31
CA VAL A 85 11.02 -8.46 5.23
C VAL A 85 11.41 -9.08 3.89
N ASP A 86 10.64 -10.06 3.42
CA ASP A 86 10.89 -10.69 2.12
C ASP A 86 10.78 -9.70 0.97
N LEU A 87 9.78 -8.80 1.00
CA LEU A 87 9.63 -7.77 -0.03
C LEU A 87 10.84 -6.83 -0.06
N VAL A 88 11.31 -6.41 1.11
CA VAL A 88 12.49 -5.55 1.19
C VAL A 88 13.71 -6.28 0.63
N ALA A 89 13.87 -7.56 0.94
CA ALA A 89 15.00 -8.35 0.48
C ALA A 89 14.97 -8.60 -1.04
N GLU A 90 13.78 -8.73 -1.63
CA GLU A 90 13.62 -8.99 -3.06
C GLU A 90 13.90 -7.78 -3.93
N HIS A 91 13.78 -6.58 -3.39
CA HIS A 91 13.93 -5.34 -4.16
C HIS A 91 15.26 -4.68 -3.84
N ARG A 92 15.95 -4.23 -4.88
CA ARG A 92 17.23 -3.54 -4.73
C ARG A 92 17.12 -2.23 -3.98
N ASN A 93 16.03 -1.52 -4.25
CA ASN A 93 15.82 -0.18 -3.72
C ASN A 93 14.44 -0.08 -3.09
N CYS A 94 14.37 0.64 -1.98
CA CYS A 94 13.12 0.97 -1.32
C CYS A 94 13.00 2.48 -1.20
N GLN A 95 11.80 2.99 -1.43
CA GLN A 95 11.48 4.41 -1.30
C GLN A 95 10.36 4.54 -0.27
N SER A 96 10.61 5.26 0.80
CA SER A 96 9.55 5.56 1.79
C SER A 96 8.90 6.90 1.45
N TRP A 97 7.59 6.92 1.50
CA TRP A 97 6.77 8.11 1.24
C TRP A 97 6.09 8.51 2.55
N LEU A 98 6.63 9.53 3.19
CA LEU A 98 6.17 9.99 4.51
C LEU A 98 5.08 11.04 4.43
#